data_d109d1f93491f3de7126913f20e8167f
#
_entry.id   d109d1f93491f3de7126913f20e8167f
#
_cell.length_a   1.000
_cell.length_b   1.000
_cell.length_c   1.000
_cell.angle_alpha   90.00
_cell.angle_beta   90.00
_cell.angle_gamma   90.00
#
_symmetry.space_group_name_H-M   'P 1'
#
loop_
_entity.id
_entity.type
_entity.pdbx_description
1 polymer ?
#
loop_
_entity_poly.entity_id
_entity_poly.type
_entity_poly.pdbx_seq_one_letter_code
_entity_poly.pdbx_strand_id
1 'polypeptide(L)'
;MSIVSRSAVLFALLVALFVPAGASASPLFYYLDPRQIDLTALLPPPPDVSSAQERADEEQVAAAVMRRSPAQLYHAEEDSMRTVFFFSKSIGPGFDSARLPLTTRFFSHVRSDVEHLIDQAKTYWERPRPSGAHKARGSYPSGHAAFAAATAILLSQVMPSKRDAIFGQARMFAENRILLGVHYPSDVAAGWTAGTIAAYAMMHDRAFQHDFADVDAELHRASL
;
A
#
# COMPACT_ATOMS: atom_id res chain seq x y z
N MET A 1 -35.70 -15.01 82.43
CA MET A 1 -34.46 -15.32 81.62
C MET A 1 -34.90 -15.51 80.21
N SER A 2 -34.63 -14.53 79.38
CA SER A 2 -35.03 -14.49 77.95
C SER A 2 -33.78 -14.44 77.12
N ILE A 3 -33.59 -15.43 76.28
CA ILE A 3 -32.45 -15.55 75.35
C ILE A 3 -32.85 -14.93 74.02
N VAL A 4 -32.21 -13.81 73.64
CA VAL A 4 -32.43 -13.16 72.36
C VAL A 4 -31.45 -13.77 71.38
N SER A 5 -31.99 -14.46 70.35
CA SER A 5 -31.24 -14.98 69.22
C SER A 5 -30.99 -13.87 68.22
N ARG A 6 -29.71 -13.57 67.94
CA ARG A 6 -29.27 -12.64 66.86
C ARG A 6 -29.01 -13.45 65.60
N SER A 7 -29.93 -13.35 64.63
CA SER A 7 -29.70 -13.85 63.28
C SER A 7 -28.85 -12.83 62.49
N ALA A 8 -27.61 -13.19 62.13
CA ALA A 8 -26.79 -12.44 61.27
C ALA A 8 -27.14 -12.73 59.77
N VAL A 9 -27.65 -11.75 59.05
CA VAL A 9 -27.92 -11.85 57.63
C VAL A 9 -26.62 -11.48 56.91
N LEU A 10 -26.01 -12.45 56.25
CA LEU A 10 -24.84 -12.28 55.43
C LEU A 10 -25.27 -11.74 54.06
N PHE A 11 -24.98 -10.47 53.78
CA PHE A 11 -25.18 -9.86 52.46
C PHE A 11 -23.96 -10.21 51.59
N ALA A 12 -24.10 -11.16 50.66
CA ALA A 12 -23.08 -11.46 49.67
C ALA A 12 -23.12 -10.39 48.56
N LEU A 13 -22.12 -9.52 48.55
CA LEU A 13 -21.94 -8.51 47.48
C LEU A 13 -21.34 -9.21 46.25
N LEU A 14 -22.17 -9.47 45.24
CA LEU A 14 -21.70 -9.96 43.92
C LEU A 14 -21.09 -8.80 43.16
N VAL A 15 -19.77 -8.68 43.20
CA VAL A 15 -19.01 -7.75 42.31
C VAL A 15 -18.95 -8.39 40.94
N ALA A 16 -19.80 -7.93 40.01
CA ALA A 16 -19.68 -8.28 38.61
C ALA A 16 -18.43 -7.59 38.04
N LEU A 17 -17.38 -8.36 37.83
CA LEU A 17 -16.20 -7.92 37.08
C LEU A 17 -16.63 -7.66 35.60
N PHE A 18 -16.86 -6.39 35.28
CA PHE A 18 -17.03 -5.94 33.91
C PHE A 18 -15.67 -6.05 33.24
N VAL A 19 -15.40 -7.16 32.54
CA VAL A 19 -14.24 -7.28 31.63
C VAL A 19 -14.59 -6.45 30.39
N PRO A 20 -13.91 -5.33 30.13
CA PRO A 20 -14.14 -4.63 28.89
C PRO A 20 -13.82 -5.59 27.75
N ALA A 21 -14.77 -5.78 26.82
CA ALA A 21 -14.52 -6.48 25.58
C ALA A 21 -13.27 -5.83 24.93
N GLY A 22 -12.18 -6.60 24.87
CA GLY A 22 -10.91 -6.10 24.38
C GLY A 22 -11.14 -5.47 23.00
N ALA A 23 -10.70 -4.23 22.83
CA ALA A 23 -10.60 -3.63 21.52
C ALA A 23 -9.75 -4.60 20.68
N SER A 24 -10.36 -5.27 19.69
CA SER A 24 -9.63 -6.07 18.71
C SER A 24 -8.61 -5.12 18.06
N ALA A 25 -7.34 -5.33 18.36
CA ALA A 25 -6.29 -4.64 17.62
C ALA A 25 -6.55 -4.92 16.13
N SER A 26 -6.60 -3.87 15.30
CA SER A 26 -6.69 -4.04 13.86
C SER A 26 -5.60 -5.01 13.43
N PRO A 27 -5.90 -5.98 12.56
CA PRO A 27 -4.88 -6.92 12.11
C PRO A 27 -3.71 -6.13 11.50
N LEU A 28 -2.48 -6.56 11.76
CA LEU A 28 -1.27 -5.95 11.20
C LEU A 28 -1.28 -6.00 9.66
N PHE A 29 -2.00 -6.95 9.09
CA PHE A 29 -2.20 -7.16 7.65
C PHE A 29 -3.59 -7.75 7.41
N TYR A 30 -4.14 -7.54 6.21
CA TYR A 30 -5.52 -7.87 5.87
C TYR A 30 -5.64 -9.10 4.97
N TYR A 31 -4.87 -9.13 3.86
CA TYR A 31 -4.94 -10.15 2.82
C TYR A 31 -3.60 -10.86 2.59
N LEU A 32 -2.51 -10.28 3.09
CA LEU A 32 -1.16 -10.76 2.84
C LEU A 32 -0.34 -10.71 4.11
N ASP A 33 -0.05 -11.87 4.69
CA ASP A 33 0.94 -11.98 5.75
C ASP A 33 2.36 -11.79 5.16
N PRO A 34 3.02 -10.65 5.42
CA PRO A 34 4.33 -10.37 4.84
C PRO A 34 5.42 -11.35 5.27
N ARG A 35 5.17 -12.18 6.30
CA ARG A 35 6.09 -13.25 6.71
C ARG A 35 6.09 -14.45 5.75
N GLN A 36 5.10 -14.55 4.86
CA GLN A 36 4.99 -15.62 3.87
C GLN A 36 5.71 -15.31 2.56
N ILE A 37 6.14 -14.05 2.37
CA ILE A 37 6.82 -13.60 1.16
C ILE A 37 8.12 -12.92 1.54
N ASP A 38 9.22 -13.55 1.15
CA ASP A 38 10.54 -12.97 1.31
C ASP A 38 10.97 -12.24 0.02
N LEU A 39 10.75 -10.94 -0.03
CA LEU A 39 11.17 -10.12 -1.17
C LEU A 39 12.69 -10.08 -1.34
N THR A 40 13.47 -10.36 -0.28
CA THR A 40 14.94 -10.35 -0.39
C THR A 40 15.45 -11.56 -1.16
N ALA A 41 14.69 -12.65 -1.17
CA ALA A 41 14.96 -13.83 -1.99
C ALA A 41 14.37 -13.73 -3.41
N LEU A 42 13.31 -12.93 -3.60
CA LEU A 42 12.57 -12.88 -4.87
C LEU A 42 12.99 -11.72 -5.78
N LEU A 43 13.51 -10.64 -5.23
CA LEU A 43 14.00 -9.50 -6.00
C LEU A 43 15.52 -9.56 -6.14
N PRO A 44 16.08 -9.07 -7.27
CA PRO A 44 17.51 -8.84 -7.34
C PRO A 44 17.92 -7.82 -6.27
N PRO A 45 19.15 -7.86 -5.75
CA PRO A 45 19.64 -6.80 -4.87
C PRO A 45 19.68 -5.46 -5.61
N PRO A 46 19.66 -4.32 -4.87
CA PRO A 46 19.92 -3.03 -5.49
C PRO A 46 21.33 -3.03 -6.13
N PRO A 47 21.57 -2.19 -7.14
CA PRO A 47 22.89 -2.10 -7.75
C PRO A 47 23.96 -1.79 -6.70
N ASP A 48 25.13 -2.44 -6.83
CA ASP A 48 26.27 -2.19 -5.97
C ASP A 48 26.77 -0.75 -6.12
N VAL A 49 27.19 -0.17 -5.00
CA VAL A 49 27.80 1.18 -4.99
C VAL A 49 28.98 1.20 -5.98
N SER A 50 29.06 2.26 -6.79
CA SER A 50 30.07 2.44 -7.84
C SER A 50 29.98 1.46 -9.02
N SER A 51 28.93 0.66 -9.12
CA SER A 51 28.66 -0.14 -10.32
C SER A 51 28.29 0.73 -11.52
N ALA A 52 28.35 0.17 -12.72
CA ALA A 52 27.87 0.87 -13.92
C ALA A 52 26.35 1.13 -13.85
N GLN A 53 25.60 0.21 -13.23
CA GLN A 53 24.16 0.38 -13.07
C GLN A 53 23.82 1.48 -12.05
N GLU A 54 24.54 1.58 -10.93
CA GLU A 54 24.32 2.67 -9.97
C GLU A 54 24.60 4.03 -10.59
N ARG A 55 25.68 4.18 -11.34
CA ARG A 55 25.97 5.43 -12.08
C ARG A 55 24.87 5.76 -13.10
N ALA A 56 24.37 4.76 -13.83
CA ALA A 56 23.26 4.97 -14.77
C ALA A 56 21.97 5.40 -14.07
N ASP A 57 21.67 4.83 -12.91
CA ASP A 57 20.54 5.22 -12.07
C ASP A 57 20.69 6.69 -11.60
N GLU A 58 21.87 7.08 -11.12
CA GLU A 58 22.16 8.46 -10.68
C GLU A 58 22.02 9.46 -11.82
N GLU A 59 22.59 9.16 -13.00
CA GLU A 59 22.52 9.99 -14.19
C GLU A 59 21.07 10.19 -14.65
N GLN A 60 20.27 9.14 -14.64
CA GLN A 60 18.85 9.21 -15.01
C GLN A 60 18.05 10.09 -14.06
N VAL A 61 18.27 9.96 -12.74
CA VAL A 61 17.63 10.81 -11.73
C VAL A 61 18.04 12.26 -11.93
N ALA A 62 19.34 12.54 -12.05
CA ALA A 62 19.85 13.89 -12.25
C ALA A 62 19.26 14.53 -13.53
N ALA A 63 19.22 13.79 -14.63
CA ALA A 63 18.64 14.24 -15.88
C ALA A 63 17.12 14.51 -15.76
N ALA A 64 16.37 13.64 -15.07
CA ALA A 64 14.95 13.81 -14.85
C ALA A 64 14.65 15.06 -14.01
N VAL A 65 15.37 15.25 -12.92
CA VAL A 65 15.23 16.42 -12.03
C VAL A 65 15.58 17.72 -12.74
N MET A 66 16.63 17.70 -13.57
CA MET A 66 17.09 18.89 -14.31
C MET A 66 16.10 19.29 -15.41
N ARG A 67 15.50 18.31 -16.11
CA ARG A 67 14.67 18.55 -17.30
C ARG A 67 13.18 18.71 -16.99
N ARG A 68 12.74 18.37 -15.78
CA ARG A 68 11.31 18.46 -15.42
C ARG A 68 10.83 19.92 -15.51
N SER A 69 9.66 20.10 -16.10
CA SER A 69 8.95 21.39 -16.07
C SER A 69 8.28 21.63 -14.70
N PRO A 70 7.94 22.90 -14.38
CA PRO A 70 7.15 23.19 -13.18
C PRO A 70 5.80 22.45 -13.14
N ALA A 71 5.15 22.25 -14.28
CA ALA A 71 3.91 21.49 -14.37
C ALA A 71 4.12 20.00 -14.07
N GLN A 72 5.19 19.39 -14.56
CA GLN A 72 5.53 18.00 -14.23
C GLN A 72 5.85 17.83 -12.75
N LEU A 73 6.57 18.79 -12.14
CA LEU A 73 6.84 18.77 -10.71
C LEU A 73 5.55 18.84 -9.90
N TYR A 74 4.67 19.78 -10.22
CA TYR A 74 3.38 19.96 -9.56
C TYR A 74 2.54 18.66 -9.60
N HIS A 75 2.40 18.04 -10.78
CA HIS A 75 1.68 16.78 -10.92
C HIS A 75 2.34 15.62 -10.18
N ALA A 76 3.66 15.55 -10.17
CA ALA A 76 4.38 14.51 -9.43
C ALA A 76 4.22 14.66 -7.90
N GLU A 77 4.06 15.89 -7.40
CA GLU A 77 3.78 16.18 -6.00
C GLU A 77 2.33 15.84 -5.63
N GLU A 78 1.35 16.17 -6.49
CA GLU A 78 -0.06 15.77 -6.31
C GLU A 78 -0.19 14.25 -6.19
N ASP A 79 0.55 13.49 -7.01
CA ASP A 79 0.57 12.04 -7.01
C ASP A 79 1.35 11.44 -5.81
N SER A 80 1.77 12.26 -4.81
CA SER A 80 2.52 11.75 -3.66
C SER A 80 1.67 10.94 -2.69
N MET A 81 0.35 11.09 -2.72
CA MET A 81 -0.57 10.31 -1.89
C MET A 81 -0.89 8.98 -2.56
N ARG A 82 -0.66 7.88 -1.83
CA ARG A 82 -1.01 6.53 -2.28
C ARG A 82 -2.48 6.24 -2.02
N THR A 83 -3.34 6.71 -2.90
CA THR A 83 -4.77 6.40 -2.92
C THR A 83 -5.16 5.81 -4.27
N VAL A 84 -6.14 4.90 -4.29
CA VAL A 84 -6.66 4.34 -5.54
C VAL A 84 -7.24 5.42 -6.45
N PHE A 85 -7.68 6.54 -5.88
CA PHE A 85 -8.36 7.59 -6.65
C PHE A 85 -7.44 8.44 -7.53
N PHE A 86 -6.12 8.23 -7.48
CA PHE A 86 -5.25 8.81 -8.51
C PHE A 86 -5.56 8.25 -9.91
N PHE A 87 -6.21 7.09 -10.01
CA PHE A 87 -6.71 6.50 -11.26
C PHE A 87 -7.97 7.19 -11.81
N SER A 88 -8.57 8.16 -11.12
CA SER A 88 -9.76 8.87 -11.61
C SER A 88 -9.56 9.53 -12.98
N LYS A 89 -8.32 9.96 -13.29
CA LYS A 89 -7.97 10.53 -14.61
C LYS A 89 -8.12 9.51 -15.75
N SER A 90 -7.87 8.23 -15.51
CA SER A 90 -7.99 7.16 -16.50
C SER A 90 -9.33 6.43 -16.46
N ILE A 91 -10.01 6.43 -15.31
CA ILE A 91 -11.29 5.74 -15.13
C ILE A 91 -12.48 6.66 -15.41
N GLY A 92 -12.44 7.89 -14.92
CA GLY A 92 -13.49 8.87 -15.11
C GLY A 92 -13.94 9.55 -13.80
N PRO A 93 -14.74 10.63 -13.90
CA PRO A 93 -15.08 11.51 -12.77
C PRO A 93 -15.98 10.83 -11.72
N GLY A 94 -16.58 9.70 -12.03
CA GLY A 94 -17.35 8.90 -11.08
C GLY A 94 -16.48 8.05 -10.14
N PHE A 95 -15.18 7.94 -10.42
CA PHE A 95 -14.25 7.18 -9.61
C PHE A 95 -13.69 8.07 -8.50
N ASP A 96 -14.44 8.18 -7.41
CA ASP A 96 -14.12 9.02 -6.25
C ASP A 96 -14.51 8.35 -4.92
N SER A 97 -13.89 8.82 -3.82
CA SER A 97 -14.05 8.20 -2.50
C SER A 97 -15.43 8.40 -1.87
N ALA A 98 -16.16 9.45 -2.24
CA ALA A 98 -17.48 9.72 -1.68
C ALA A 98 -18.52 8.73 -2.24
N ARG A 99 -18.33 8.29 -3.48
CA ARG A 99 -19.21 7.35 -4.18
C ARG A 99 -18.84 5.89 -3.99
N LEU A 100 -17.59 5.59 -3.65
CA LEU A 100 -17.01 4.25 -3.66
C LEU A 100 -16.39 3.86 -2.30
N PRO A 101 -17.19 3.74 -1.23
CA PRO A 101 -16.68 3.44 0.10
C PRO A 101 -16.07 2.04 0.24
N LEU A 102 -16.61 1.01 -0.46
CA LEU A 102 -16.04 -0.35 -0.43
C LEU A 102 -14.70 -0.38 -1.16
N THR A 103 -14.61 0.24 -2.34
CA THR A 103 -13.37 0.42 -3.08
C THR A 103 -12.32 1.18 -2.23
N THR A 104 -12.74 2.25 -1.54
CA THR A 104 -11.86 3.01 -0.63
C THR A 104 -11.27 2.11 0.44
N ARG A 105 -12.10 1.35 1.14
CA ARG A 105 -11.67 0.45 2.21
C ARG A 105 -10.76 -0.65 1.68
N PHE A 106 -11.18 -1.33 0.64
CA PHE A 106 -10.41 -2.43 0.03
C PHE A 106 -8.99 -1.99 -0.37
N PHE A 107 -8.87 -0.92 -1.14
CA PHE A 107 -7.55 -0.45 -1.56
C PHE A 107 -6.72 0.20 -0.44
N SER A 108 -7.33 0.61 0.66
CA SER A 108 -6.58 0.99 1.86
C SER A 108 -5.93 -0.23 2.53
N HIS A 109 -6.61 -1.38 2.54
CA HIS A 109 -6.08 -2.65 3.03
C HIS A 109 -4.94 -3.16 2.12
N VAL A 110 -5.16 -3.17 0.80
CA VAL A 110 -4.12 -3.50 -0.19
C VAL A 110 -2.87 -2.63 0.00
N ARG A 111 -3.06 -1.32 0.18
CA ARG A 111 -1.97 -0.39 0.45
C ARG A 111 -1.21 -0.76 1.72
N SER A 112 -1.92 -1.03 2.81
CA SER A 112 -1.32 -1.40 4.09
C SER A 112 -0.45 -2.64 3.95
N ASP A 113 -0.96 -3.69 3.32
CA ASP A 113 -0.23 -4.95 3.15
C ASP A 113 1.00 -4.80 2.25
N VAL A 114 0.86 -4.06 1.13
CA VAL A 114 2.00 -3.72 0.26
C VAL A 114 3.05 -2.90 1.02
N GLU A 115 2.65 -1.94 1.85
CA GLU A 115 3.57 -1.14 2.66
C GLU A 115 4.37 -2.00 3.62
N HIS A 116 3.72 -2.90 4.36
CA HIS A 116 4.40 -3.80 5.29
C HIS A 116 5.41 -4.70 4.59
N LEU A 117 5.03 -5.27 3.44
CA LEU A 117 5.93 -6.11 2.64
C LEU A 117 7.16 -5.34 2.14
N ILE A 118 6.96 -4.12 1.63
CA ILE A 118 8.03 -3.25 1.15
C ILE A 118 8.94 -2.78 2.28
N ASP A 119 8.38 -2.50 3.45
CA ASP A 119 9.15 -2.00 4.59
C ASP A 119 10.16 -3.03 5.12
N GLN A 120 9.82 -4.33 5.09
CA GLN A 120 10.77 -5.39 5.42
C GLN A 120 11.98 -5.40 4.47
N ALA A 121 11.72 -5.33 3.17
CA ALA A 121 12.77 -5.27 2.16
C ALA A 121 13.64 -4.01 2.28
N LYS A 122 13.02 -2.85 2.59
CA LYS A 122 13.74 -1.59 2.82
C LYS A 122 14.67 -1.65 4.04
N THR A 123 14.23 -2.32 5.09
CA THR A 123 15.04 -2.54 6.30
C THR A 123 16.22 -3.46 6.03
N TYR A 124 16.06 -4.42 5.11
CA TYR A 124 17.14 -5.34 4.76
C TYR A 124 18.24 -4.68 3.91
N TRP A 125 17.84 -3.91 2.86
CA TRP A 125 18.82 -3.35 1.91
C TRP A 125 19.32 -1.96 2.29
N GLU A 126 18.56 -1.18 3.02
CA GLU A 126 18.92 0.17 3.50
C GLU A 126 19.52 1.12 2.43
N ARG A 127 19.22 0.88 1.14
CA ARG A 127 19.78 1.68 0.04
C ARG A 127 19.54 3.18 0.27
N PRO A 128 20.57 4.03 0.23
CA PRO A 128 20.40 5.48 0.30
C PRO A 128 19.49 6.00 -0.82
N ARG A 129 18.83 7.13 -0.59
CA ARG A 129 18.04 7.80 -1.62
C ARG A 129 18.89 8.71 -2.49
N PRO A 130 18.46 8.97 -3.76
CA PRO A 130 19.10 9.99 -4.58
C PRO A 130 19.19 11.33 -3.83
N SER A 131 20.28 12.08 -4.04
CA SER A 131 20.49 13.46 -3.59
C SER A 131 20.17 13.78 -2.12
N GLY A 132 20.34 12.80 -1.22
CA GLY A 132 20.18 13.04 0.22
C GLY A 132 18.75 13.37 0.65
N ALA A 133 17.73 12.94 -0.11
CA ALA A 133 16.35 13.05 0.32
C ALA A 133 16.17 12.33 1.65
N HIS A 134 16.14 13.10 2.74
CA HIS A 134 16.03 12.60 4.10
C HIS A 134 14.64 12.00 4.33
N LYS A 135 14.53 10.69 4.16
CA LYS A 135 13.38 9.90 4.63
C LYS A 135 13.90 8.84 5.56
N ALA A 136 13.13 8.55 6.60
CA ALA A 136 13.49 7.60 7.65
C ALA A 136 13.74 6.15 7.16
N ARG A 137 13.49 5.86 5.89
CA ARG A 137 13.61 4.50 5.30
C ARG A 137 14.33 4.53 3.97
N GLY A 138 15.06 3.46 3.67
CA GLY A 138 15.78 3.25 2.42
C GLY A 138 14.94 3.48 1.15
N SER A 139 15.61 3.57 0.02
CA SER A 139 14.95 3.81 -1.28
C SER A 139 14.40 2.51 -1.89
N TYR A 140 15.09 1.40 -1.75
CA TYR A 140 14.84 0.15 -2.46
C TYR A 140 14.04 -0.88 -1.64
N PRO A 141 13.00 -1.48 -2.23
CA PRO A 141 12.32 -1.14 -3.47
C PRO A 141 11.32 0.03 -3.31
N SER A 142 10.81 0.62 -4.40
CA SER A 142 9.86 1.75 -4.35
C SER A 142 8.46 1.32 -3.93
N GLY A 143 7.98 1.80 -2.77
CA GLY A 143 6.63 1.51 -2.29
C GLY A 143 5.51 2.16 -3.12
N HIS A 144 5.76 3.31 -3.78
CA HIS A 144 4.80 3.91 -4.70
C HIS A 144 4.65 3.07 -5.96
N ALA A 145 5.75 2.59 -6.53
CA ALA A 145 5.70 1.71 -7.70
C ALA A 145 5.03 0.37 -7.36
N ALA A 146 5.28 -0.19 -6.17
CA ALA A 146 4.62 -1.41 -5.72
C ALA A 146 3.11 -1.23 -5.58
N PHE A 147 2.66 -0.16 -4.93
CA PHE A 147 1.24 0.16 -4.81
C PHE A 147 0.59 0.40 -6.18
N ALA A 148 1.25 1.14 -7.08
CA ALA A 148 0.74 1.38 -8.43
C ALA A 148 0.56 0.09 -9.23
N ALA A 149 1.55 -0.80 -9.22
CA ALA A 149 1.50 -2.08 -9.91
C ALA A 149 0.38 -2.98 -9.36
N ALA A 150 0.32 -3.16 -8.04
CA ALA A 150 -0.72 -3.97 -7.40
C ALA A 150 -2.11 -3.43 -7.72
N THR A 151 -2.33 -2.12 -7.57
CA THR A 151 -3.62 -1.48 -7.83
C THR A 151 -4.02 -1.58 -9.30
N ALA A 152 -3.08 -1.38 -10.25
CA ALA A 152 -3.36 -1.49 -11.67
C ALA A 152 -3.77 -2.91 -12.08
N ILE A 153 -3.09 -3.92 -11.55
CA ILE A 153 -3.43 -5.32 -11.78
C ILE A 153 -4.85 -5.60 -11.31
N LEU A 154 -5.19 -5.21 -10.09
CA LEU A 154 -6.50 -5.47 -9.49
C LEU A 154 -7.62 -4.70 -10.21
N LEU A 155 -7.46 -3.40 -10.45
CA LEU A 155 -8.45 -2.60 -11.18
C LEU A 155 -8.68 -3.11 -12.60
N SER A 156 -7.63 -3.56 -13.29
CA SER A 156 -7.76 -4.07 -14.66
C SER A 156 -8.52 -5.38 -14.77
N GLN A 157 -8.72 -6.10 -13.68
CA GLN A 157 -9.57 -7.31 -13.66
C GLN A 157 -11.06 -6.95 -13.65
N VAL A 158 -11.43 -5.94 -12.87
CA VAL A 158 -12.83 -5.48 -12.77
C VAL A 158 -13.19 -4.44 -13.85
N MET A 159 -12.19 -3.84 -14.50
CA MET A 159 -12.35 -2.87 -15.60
C MET A 159 -11.47 -3.23 -16.81
N PRO A 160 -11.67 -4.38 -17.46
CA PRO A 160 -10.78 -4.85 -18.53
C PRO A 160 -10.75 -3.90 -19.74
N SER A 161 -11.84 -3.20 -20.02
CA SER A 161 -11.91 -2.20 -21.10
C SER A 161 -11.05 -0.96 -20.87
N LYS A 162 -10.66 -0.69 -19.62
CA LYS A 162 -9.82 0.46 -19.22
C LYS A 162 -8.37 0.06 -18.92
N ARG A 163 -8.01 -1.21 -19.13
CA ARG A 163 -6.72 -1.79 -18.76
C ARG A 163 -5.54 -0.94 -19.20
N ASP A 164 -5.47 -0.55 -20.46
CA ASP A 164 -4.31 0.17 -21.00
C ASP A 164 -4.17 1.57 -20.37
N ALA A 165 -5.30 2.27 -20.18
CA ALA A 165 -5.32 3.56 -19.52
C ALA A 165 -4.90 3.46 -18.04
N ILE A 166 -5.37 2.42 -17.33
CA ILE A 166 -5.01 2.13 -15.94
C ILE A 166 -3.50 1.86 -15.83
N PHE A 167 -2.94 0.97 -16.66
CA PHE A 167 -1.50 0.67 -16.64
C PHE A 167 -0.65 1.89 -17.05
N GLY A 168 -1.10 2.70 -18.02
CA GLY A 168 -0.45 3.96 -18.38
C GLY A 168 -0.37 4.93 -17.21
N GLN A 169 -1.47 5.13 -16.48
CA GLN A 169 -1.52 5.98 -15.29
C GLN A 169 -0.62 5.44 -14.17
N ALA A 170 -0.63 4.12 -13.93
CA ALA A 170 0.21 3.48 -12.93
C ALA A 170 1.70 3.66 -13.21
N ARG A 171 2.13 3.53 -14.47
CA ARG A 171 3.53 3.76 -14.88
C ARG A 171 3.94 5.20 -14.63
N MET A 172 3.13 6.16 -15.06
CA MET A 172 3.38 7.58 -14.81
C MET A 172 3.53 7.89 -13.32
N PHE A 173 2.65 7.36 -12.48
CA PHE A 173 2.72 7.50 -11.02
C PHE A 173 4.03 6.93 -10.45
N ALA A 174 4.47 5.77 -10.92
CA ALA A 174 5.72 5.16 -10.51
C ALA A 174 6.94 5.99 -10.96
N GLU A 175 6.94 6.48 -12.22
CA GLU A 175 8.01 7.29 -12.79
C GLU A 175 8.11 8.69 -12.17
N ASN A 176 7.00 9.24 -11.67
CA ASN A 176 6.99 10.50 -10.92
C ASN A 176 7.93 10.46 -9.69
N ARG A 177 8.26 9.30 -9.17
CA ARG A 177 9.23 9.15 -8.08
C ARG A 177 10.66 9.47 -8.50
N ILE A 178 10.99 9.23 -9.78
CA ILE A 178 12.28 9.58 -10.39
C ILE A 178 12.31 11.10 -10.66
N LEU A 179 11.23 11.65 -11.21
CA LEU A 179 11.07 13.10 -11.43
C LEU A 179 11.21 13.90 -10.12
N LEU A 180 10.74 13.38 -9.01
CA LEU A 180 10.89 14.00 -7.68
C LEU A 180 12.30 13.81 -7.08
N GLY A 181 13.16 12.99 -7.68
CA GLY A 181 14.50 12.71 -7.15
C GLY A 181 14.48 11.89 -5.85
N VAL A 182 13.44 11.11 -5.59
CA VAL A 182 13.28 10.35 -4.33
C VAL A 182 13.49 8.84 -4.49
N HIS A 183 13.60 8.35 -5.72
CA HIS A 183 13.87 6.96 -6.08
C HIS A 183 14.71 6.87 -7.36
N TYR A 184 15.48 5.81 -7.45
CA TYR A 184 16.20 5.43 -8.65
C TYR A 184 15.30 4.61 -9.60
N PRO A 185 15.61 4.56 -10.92
CA PRO A 185 14.92 3.66 -11.86
C PRO A 185 14.86 2.21 -11.42
N SER A 186 15.97 1.67 -10.88
CA SER A 186 16.00 0.30 -10.36
C SER A 186 15.12 0.09 -9.13
N ASP A 187 14.95 1.10 -8.24
CA ASP A 187 13.98 1.05 -7.13
C ASP A 187 12.55 0.93 -7.66
N VAL A 188 12.25 1.68 -8.73
CA VAL A 188 10.92 1.68 -9.35
C VAL A 188 10.63 0.35 -10.02
N ALA A 189 11.60 -0.22 -10.75
CA ALA A 189 11.48 -1.52 -11.40
C ALA A 189 11.27 -2.64 -10.37
N ALA A 190 12.08 -2.67 -9.30
CA ALA A 190 11.93 -3.64 -8.22
C ALA A 190 10.61 -3.46 -7.45
N GLY A 191 10.18 -2.21 -7.23
CA GLY A 191 8.89 -1.91 -6.64
C GLY A 191 7.73 -2.43 -7.49
N TRP A 192 7.79 -2.25 -8.81
CA TRP A 192 6.80 -2.80 -9.74
C TRP A 192 6.69 -4.32 -9.63
N THR A 193 7.82 -5.03 -9.62
CA THR A 193 7.87 -6.48 -9.43
C THR A 193 7.29 -6.89 -8.08
N ALA A 194 7.67 -6.21 -6.99
CA ALA A 194 7.14 -6.49 -5.65
C ALA A 194 5.62 -6.31 -5.57
N GLY A 195 5.08 -5.23 -6.17
CA GLY A 195 3.64 -4.99 -6.22
C GLY A 195 2.89 -6.05 -7.04
N THR A 196 3.51 -6.54 -8.12
CA THR A 196 2.98 -7.63 -8.92
C THR A 196 2.89 -8.91 -8.09
N ILE A 197 3.97 -9.28 -7.39
CA ILE A 197 4.00 -10.44 -6.49
C ILE A 197 2.91 -10.31 -5.41
N ALA A 198 2.81 -9.14 -4.77
CA ALA A 198 1.83 -8.89 -3.73
C ALA A 198 0.38 -9.05 -4.24
N ALA A 199 0.06 -8.48 -5.41
CA ALA A 199 -1.28 -8.59 -6.00
C ALA A 199 -1.67 -10.05 -6.23
N TYR A 200 -0.80 -10.83 -6.88
CA TYR A 200 -1.08 -12.24 -7.13
C TYR A 200 -1.19 -13.06 -5.85
N ALA A 201 -0.37 -12.78 -4.84
CA ALA A 201 -0.45 -13.48 -3.56
C ALA A 201 -1.78 -13.19 -2.83
N MET A 202 -2.21 -11.92 -2.79
CA MET A 202 -3.49 -11.53 -2.19
C MET A 202 -4.70 -12.20 -2.84
N MET A 203 -4.69 -12.44 -4.15
CA MET A 203 -5.79 -13.08 -4.86
C MET A 203 -6.11 -14.51 -4.38
N HIS A 204 -5.19 -15.17 -3.69
CA HIS A 204 -5.40 -16.49 -3.10
C HIS A 204 -6.03 -16.45 -1.70
N ASP A 205 -6.12 -15.28 -1.07
CA ASP A 205 -6.74 -15.12 0.24
C ASP A 205 -8.27 -15.04 0.13
N ARG A 206 -8.99 -15.70 1.07
CA ARG A 206 -10.45 -15.76 1.04
C ARG A 206 -11.11 -14.43 1.40
N ALA A 207 -10.54 -13.68 2.34
CA ALA A 207 -11.08 -12.38 2.71
C ALA A 207 -10.90 -11.38 1.56
N PHE A 208 -9.74 -11.44 0.88
CA PHE A 208 -9.53 -10.69 -0.36
C PHE A 208 -10.59 -10.99 -1.40
N GLN A 209 -10.84 -12.28 -1.71
CA GLN A 209 -11.79 -12.68 -2.74
C GLN A 209 -13.20 -12.17 -2.45
N HIS A 210 -13.62 -12.23 -1.16
CA HIS A 210 -14.90 -11.69 -0.72
C HIS A 210 -14.97 -10.17 -0.92
N ASP A 211 -14.01 -9.44 -0.37
CA ASP A 211 -14.00 -7.97 -0.43
C ASP A 211 -13.82 -7.46 -1.88
N PHE A 212 -13.09 -8.19 -2.70
CA PHE A 212 -12.89 -7.85 -4.12
C PHE A 212 -14.16 -8.04 -4.95
N ALA A 213 -14.98 -9.07 -4.65
CA ALA A 213 -16.29 -9.22 -5.27
C ALA A 213 -17.25 -8.08 -4.89
N ASP A 214 -17.16 -7.58 -3.66
CA ASP A 214 -17.92 -6.41 -3.22
C ASP A 214 -17.51 -5.13 -3.97
N VAL A 215 -16.21 -4.95 -4.23
CA VAL A 215 -15.67 -3.86 -5.06
C VAL A 215 -16.19 -3.95 -6.49
N ASP A 216 -16.13 -5.11 -7.11
CA ASP A 216 -16.64 -5.33 -8.45
C ASP A 216 -18.13 -4.95 -8.55
N ALA A 217 -18.95 -5.43 -7.61
CA ALA A 217 -20.36 -5.08 -7.54
C ALA A 217 -20.60 -3.58 -7.30
N GLU A 218 -19.76 -2.90 -6.50
CA GLU A 218 -19.87 -1.45 -6.27
C GLU A 218 -19.57 -0.66 -7.55
N LEU A 219 -18.50 -1.02 -8.28
CA LEU A 219 -18.10 -0.37 -9.52
C LEU A 219 -19.14 -0.56 -10.64
N HIS A 220 -19.72 -1.76 -10.76
CA HIS A 220 -20.82 -2.01 -11.70
C HIS A 220 -22.05 -1.16 -11.38
N ARG A 221 -22.45 -1.03 -10.10
CA ARG A 221 -23.56 -0.14 -9.70
C ARG A 221 -23.29 1.33 -9.99
N ALA A 222 -22.01 1.75 -9.91
CA ALA A 222 -21.59 3.10 -10.23
C ALA A 222 -21.48 3.36 -11.75
N SER A 223 -21.71 2.34 -12.59
CA SER A 223 -21.58 2.41 -14.07
C SER A 223 -20.16 2.79 -14.53
N LEU A 224 -19.15 2.25 -13.88
CA LEU A 224 -17.73 2.46 -14.14
C LEU A 224 -17.11 1.27 -14.90
#